data_5c2f663439942bc2b2b5224493f48a82
#
_entry.id   5c2f663439942bc2b2b5224493f48a82
#
_cell.length_a   1.000
_cell.length_b   1.000
_cell.length_c   1.000
_cell.angle_alpha   90.00
_cell.angle_beta   90.00
_cell.angle_gamma   90.00
#
_symmetry.space_group_name_H-M   'P 1'
#
loop_
_entity.id
_entity.type
_entity.pdbx_description
1 polymer ?
#
loop_
_entity_poly.entity_id
_entity_poly.type
_entity_poly.pdbx_seq_one_letter_code
_entity_poly.pdbx_strand_id
1 'polypeptide(L)'
;MKETEKQLKKFGVRPTAMRILVHQFMALQQSAVSLTTVEENFEKSDRTTLYRTLKTFEEKCIVHQIDDGTGIPKYALCDHDEGMARHSDLHLHFHCTKCNKTTCLTEHRIPQINLPEKFIPEDVNMLVKGICEHCNQ
;
A
#
# COMPACT_ATOMS: atom_id res chain seq x y z
N MET A 1 5.02 -1.60 -20.19
CA MET A 1 3.98 -0.56 -20.27
C MET A 1 2.59 -1.11 -20.55
N LYS A 2 2.46 -2.03 -21.50
CA LYS A 2 1.15 -2.60 -21.80
C LYS A 2 0.54 -3.34 -20.61
N GLU A 3 1.35 -4.04 -19.84
CA GLU A 3 0.86 -4.75 -18.66
C GLU A 3 0.34 -3.79 -17.61
N THR A 4 1.06 -2.70 -17.35
CA THR A 4 0.63 -1.68 -16.41
C THR A 4 -0.67 -1.03 -16.85
N GLU A 5 -0.79 -0.73 -18.14
CA GLU A 5 -2.02 -0.16 -18.68
C GLU A 5 -3.21 -1.09 -18.47
N LYS A 6 -3.01 -2.39 -18.68
CA LYS A 6 -4.05 -3.39 -18.47
C LYS A 6 -4.47 -3.44 -17.01
N GLN A 7 -3.50 -3.41 -16.09
CA GLN A 7 -3.79 -3.40 -14.66
C GLN A 7 -4.62 -2.18 -14.26
N LEU A 8 -4.23 -1.01 -14.74
CA LEU A 8 -4.96 0.22 -14.42
C LEU A 8 -6.39 0.15 -14.95
N LYS A 9 -6.57 -0.27 -16.19
CA LYS A 9 -7.90 -0.40 -16.79
C LYS A 9 -8.77 -1.41 -16.06
N LYS A 10 -8.16 -2.50 -15.62
CA LYS A 10 -8.86 -3.53 -14.86
C LYS A 10 -9.49 -2.97 -13.58
N PHE A 11 -8.84 -2.02 -12.94
CA PHE A 11 -9.35 -1.39 -11.72
C PHE A 11 -10.12 -0.10 -12.00
N GLY A 12 -10.44 0.17 -13.26
CA GLY A 12 -11.24 1.34 -13.62
C GLY A 12 -10.47 2.63 -13.62
N VAL A 13 -9.15 2.57 -13.79
CA VAL A 13 -8.30 3.75 -13.82
C VAL A 13 -7.83 3.98 -15.26
N ARG A 14 -8.09 5.18 -15.76
CA ARG A 14 -7.63 5.56 -17.08
C ARG A 14 -6.11 5.73 -17.07
N PRO A 15 -5.38 5.02 -17.94
CA PRO A 15 -3.92 5.16 -17.98
C PRO A 15 -3.52 6.54 -18.48
N THR A 16 -2.66 7.19 -17.73
CA THR A 16 -1.97 8.41 -18.14
C THR A 16 -0.49 8.15 -17.94
N ALA A 17 0.36 8.97 -18.55
CA ALA A 17 1.80 8.80 -18.40
C ALA A 17 2.21 8.76 -16.92
N MET A 18 1.71 9.70 -16.13
CA MET A 18 2.04 9.77 -14.71
C MET A 18 1.54 8.54 -13.95
N ARG A 19 0.31 8.11 -14.20
CA ARG A 19 -0.25 6.94 -13.52
C ARG A 19 0.53 5.67 -13.84
N ILE A 20 0.94 5.51 -15.09
CA ILE A 20 1.75 4.37 -15.50
C ILE A 20 3.09 4.39 -14.78
N LEU A 21 3.76 5.53 -14.76
CA LEU A 21 5.08 5.66 -14.13
C LEU A 21 5.03 5.42 -12.63
N VAL A 22 4.03 5.98 -11.95
CA VAL A 22 3.87 5.79 -10.50
C VAL A 22 3.58 4.33 -10.20
N HIS A 23 2.69 3.70 -10.97
CA HIS A 23 2.39 2.29 -10.76
C HIS A 23 3.64 1.42 -10.93
N GLN A 24 4.42 1.67 -11.98
CA GLN A 24 5.65 0.93 -12.22
C GLN A 24 6.65 1.13 -11.07
N PHE A 25 6.77 2.36 -10.58
CA PHE A 25 7.62 2.65 -9.43
C PHE A 25 7.17 1.85 -8.21
N MET A 26 5.86 1.88 -7.92
CA MET A 26 5.31 1.17 -6.77
C MET A 26 5.54 -0.34 -6.87
N ALA A 27 5.44 -0.89 -8.09
CA ALA A 27 5.63 -2.32 -8.30
C ALA A 27 7.05 -2.79 -8.00
N LEU A 28 8.03 -1.89 -8.08
CA LEU A 28 9.43 -2.22 -7.81
C LEU A 28 9.79 -2.12 -6.33
N GLN A 29 8.92 -1.57 -5.51
CA GLN A 29 9.23 -1.36 -4.09
C GLN A 29 9.04 -2.65 -3.30
N GLN A 30 10.00 -2.95 -2.43
CA GLN A 30 9.95 -4.12 -1.57
C GLN A 30 9.29 -3.82 -0.22
N SER A 31 9.07 -2.55 0.06
CA SER A 31 8.42 -2.12 1.28
C SER A 31 7.49 -0.95 0.97
N ALA A 32 6.60 -0.65 1.90
CA ALA A 32 5.71 0.51 1.74
C ALA A 32 6.53 1.80 1.72
N VAL A 33 6.09 2.78 0.95
CA VAL A 33 6.82 4.04 0.77
C VAL A 33 5.92 5.22 1.09
N SER A 34 6.55 6.31 1.57
CA SER A 34 5.85 7.56 1.84
C SER A 34 5.72 8.38 0.56
N LEU A 35 4.82 9.37 0.60
CA LEU A 35 4.69 10.32 -0.51
C LEU A 35 6.03 11.03 -0.78
N THR A 36 6.78 11.37 0.26
CA THR A 36 8.09 12.01 0.11
C THR A 36 9.05 11.12 -0.67
N THR A 37 9.07 9.82 -0.38
CA THR A 37 9.91 8.88 -1.13
C THR A 37 9.51 8.83 -2.61
N VAL A 38 8.22 8.83 -2.89
CA VAL A 38 7.75 8.87 -4.27
C VAL A 38 8.20 10.17 -4.94
N GLU A 39 8.02 11.30 -4.26
CA GLU A 39 8.40 12.60 -4.78
C GLU A 39 9.89 12.68 -5.13
N GLU A 40 10.73 12.10 -4.32
CA GLU A 40 12.18 12.08 -4.58
C GLU A 40 12.55 11.36 -5.88
N ASN A 41 11.68 10.48 -6.34
CA ASN A 41 11.91 9.72 -7.57
C ASN A 41 11.22 10.34 -8.80
N PHE A 42 10.49 11.43 -8.61
CA PHE A 42 9.79 12.13 -9.70
C PHE A 42 10.03 13.63 -9.59
N GLU A 43 11.29 14.04 -9.71
CA GLU A 43 11.70 15.42 -9.47
C GLU A 43 10.97 16.46 -10.31
N LYS A 44 10.53 16.09 -11.50
CA LYS A 44 9.84 17.02 -12.41
C LYS A 44 8.34 17.11 -12.14
N SER A 45 7.83 16.34 -11.20
CA SER A 45 6.40 16.31 -10.88
C SER A 45 6.18 17.00 -9.54
N ASP A 46 5.06 17.71 -9.42
CA ASP A 46 4.78 18.35 -8.15
C ASP A 46 4.15 17.34 -7.18
N ARG A 47 4.27 17.66 -5.90
CA ARG A 47 3.79 16.80 -4.82
C ARG A 47 2.28 16.60 -4.90
N THR A 48 1.53 17.64 -5.30
CA THR A 48 0.08 17.56 -5.40
C THR A 48 -0.34 16.54 -6.45
N THR A 49 0.31 16.54 -7.61
CA THR A 49 0.02 15.59 -8.68
C THR A 49 0.30 14.14 -8.23
N LEU A 50 1.42 13.93 -7.57
CA LEU A 50 1.78 12.61 -7.06
C LEU A 50 0.80 12.15 -5.98
N TYR A 51 0.42 13.03 -5.07
CA TYR A 51 -0.55 12.73 -4.03
C TYR A 51 -1.90 12.34 -4.64
N ARG A 52 -2.38 13.10 -5.63
CA ARG A 52 -3.64 12.79 -6.31
C ARG A 52 -3.60 11.45 -7.02
N THR A 53 -2.45 11.13 -7.62
CA THR A 53 -2.27 9.83 -8.27
C THR A 53 -2.39 8.69 -7.27
N LEU A 54 -1.68 8.79 -6.14
CA LEU A 54 -1.77 7.79 -5.08
C LEU A 54 -3.18 7.72 -4.49
N LYS A 55 -3.85 8.86 -4.34
CA LYS A 55 -5.21 8.91 -3.82
C LYS A 55 -6.19 8.20 -4.77
N THR A 56 -6.05 8.45 -6.07
CA THR A 56 -6.85 7.74 -7.06
C THR A 56 -6.61 6.24 -6.97
N PHE A 57 -5.36 5.83 -6.84
CA PHE A 57 -5.02 4.41 -6.70
C PHE A 57 -5.61 3.82 -5.42
N GLU A 58 -5.60 4.57 -4.33
CA GLU A 58 -6.19 4.12 -3.07
C GLU A 58 -7.70 3.94 -3.20
N GLU A 59 -8.38 4.90 -3.80
CA GLU A 59 -9.83 4.84 -4.01
C GLU A 59 -10.23 3.65 -4.88
N LYS A 60 -9.37 3.25 -5.80
CA LYS A 60 -9.63 2.13 -6.71
C LYS A 60 -9.01 0.82 -6.23
N CYS A 61 -8.51 0.80 -5.00
CA CYS A 61 -7.93 -0.39 -4.37
C CYS A 61 -6.70 -0.94 -5.10
N ILE A 62 -5.97 -0.09 -5.80
CA ILE A 62 -4.69 -0.44 -6.42
C ILE A 62 -3.59 -0.38 -5.38
N VAL A 63 -3.61 0.66 -4.53
CA VAL A 63 -2.69 0.76 -3.39
C VAL A 63 -3.52 0.88 -2.12
N HIS A 64 -2.89 0.56 -0.99
CA HIS A 64 -3.48 0.84 0.31
C HIS A 64 -2.52 1.69 1.12
N GLN A 65 -3.08 2.47 2.01
CA GLN A 65 -2.33 3.32 2.91
C GLN A 65 -2.11 2.56 4.21
N ILE A 66 -0.90 2.61 4.72
CA ILE A 66 -0.51 1.91 5.93
C ILE A 66 -0.17 2.93 7.00
N ASP A 67 -0.81 2.80 8.16
CA ASP A 67 -0.44 3.53 9.36
C ASP A 67 0.50 2.64 10.16
N ASP A 68 1.79 2.96 10.13
CA ASP A 68 2.82 2.16 10.80
C ASP A 68 3.24 2.74 12.15
N GLY A 69 2.47 3.68 12.66
CA GLY A 69 2.75 4.29 13.96
C GLY A 69 3.78 5.41 13.94
N THR A 70 4.35 5.71 12.76
CA THR A 70 5.34 6.81 12.65
C THR A 70 4.71 8.17 12.49
N GLY A 71 3.40 8.22 12.18
CA GLY A 71 2.71 9.45 11.87
C GLY A 71 2.82 9.87 10.41
N ILE A 72 3.62 9.15 9.62
CA ILE A 72 3.78 9.41 8.19
C ILE A 72 3.11 8.28 7.43
N PRO A 73 2.06 8.57 6.63
CA PRO A 73 1.39 7.52 5.86
C PRO A 73 2.34 6.86 4.88
N LYS A 74 2.23 5.55 4.77
CA LYS A 74 2.98 4.76 3.79
C LYS A 74 2.01 4.13 2.81
N TYR A 75 2.48 3.88 1.60
CA TYR A 75 1.65 3.31 0.53
C TYR A 75 2.32 2.07 -0.03
N ALA A 76 1.51 1.08 -0.36
CA ALA A 76 1.98 -0.15 -0.99
C ALA A 76 0.92 -0.65 -1.96
N LEU A 77 1.36 -1.35 -3.02
CA LEU A 77 0.41 -1.98 -3.92
C LEU A 77 -0.37 -3.04 -3.18
N CYS A 78 -1.66 -3.11 -3.48
CA CYS A 78 -2.49 -4.17 -2.94
C CYS A 78 -2.20 -5.47 -3.68
N ASP A 79 -2.09 -6.55 -2.92
CA ASP A 79 -1.95 -7.87 -3.50
C ASP A 79 -3.35 -8.47 -3.58
N HIS A 80 -3.97 -8.33 -4.76
CA HIS A 80 -5.30 -8.83 -4.99
C HIS A 80 -5.27 -10.05 -5.89
N ASP A 81 -6.00 -11.06 -5.50
CA ASP A 81 -6.38 -12.10 -6.42
C ASP A 81 -7.37 -11.52 -7.42
N GLU A 82 -7.36 -12.07 -8.63
CA GLU A 82 -8.26 -11.61 -9.68
C GLU A 82 -9.72 -11.60 -9.22
N GLY A 83 -10.36 -10.47 -9.44
CA GLY A 83 -11.76 -10.30 -9.12
C GLY A 83 -12.06 -9.75 -7.73
N MET A 84 -11.06 -9.56 -6.91
CA MET A 84 -11.25 -9.01 -5.57
C MET A 84 -10.98 -7.51 -5.58
N ALA A 85 -12.02 -6.73 -5.62
CA ALA A 85 -11.93 -5.27 -5.64
C ALA A 85 -11.97 -4.66 -4.24
N ARG A 86 -11.84 -5.45 -3.19
CA ARG A 86 -11.96 -4.98 -1.81
C ARG A 86 -10.72 -5.31 -0.99
N HIS A 87 -10.36 -4.40 -0.11
CA HIS A 87 -9.38 -4.66 0.94
C HIS A 87 -10.02 -5.51 2.04
N SER A 88 -10.63 -6.61 1.67
CA SER A 88 -11.20 -7.51 2.65
C SER A 88 -10.15 -8.45 3.22
N ASP A 89 -9.00 -8.52 2.58
CA ASP A 89 -7.94 -9.39 3.05
C ASP A 89 -7.11 -8.64 4.07
N LEU A 90 -7.47 -8.89 5.31
CA LEU A 90 -6.80 -8.32 6.46
C LEU A 90 -5.48 -9.04 6.65
N HIS A 91 -4.39 -8.40 6.29
CA HIS A 91 -3.06 -8.96 6.49
C HIS A 91 -2.25 -8.06 7.40
N LEU A 92 -1.20 -8.65 7.98
CA LEU A 92 -0.34 -7.94 8.92
C LEU A 92 0.55 -6.95 8.20
N HIS A 93 0.84 -5.86 8.88
CA HIS A 93 1.92 -4.95 8.50
C HIS A 93 3.01 -5.05 9.56
N PHE A 94 4.25 -5.06 9.13
CA PHE A 94 5.38 -5.13 10.04
C PHE A 94 6.26 -3.90 9.86
N HIS A 95 6.54 -3.22 10.96
CA HIS A 95 7.44 -2.06 10.94
C HIS A 95 8.72 -2.39 11.70
N CYS A 96 9.85 -2.35 10.99
CA CYS A 96 11.15 -2.57 11.62
C CYS A 96 11.60 -1.28 12.30
N THR A 97 11.84 -1.36 13.60
CA THR A 97 12.29 -0.19 14.37
C THR A 97 13.74 0.14 14.12
N LYS A 98 14.50 -0.76 13.49
CA LYS A 98 15.91 -0.57 13.24
C LYS A 98 16.17 0.09 11.89
N CYS A 99 15.58 -0.42 10.81
CA CYS A 99 15.75 0.15 9.47
C CYS A 99 14.58 1.03 9.04
N ASN A 100 13.52 1.08 9.82
CA ASN A 100 12.30 1.87 9.59
C ASN A 100 11.51 1.48 8.33
N LYS A 101 11.75 0.30 7.78
CA LYS A 101 10.96 -0.20 6.66
C LYS A 101 9.66 -0.79 7.14
N THR A 102 8.59 -0.55 6.40
CA THR A 102 7.29 -1.13 6.68
C THR A 102 6.92 -2.09 5.55
N THR A 103 6.60 -3.30 5.91
CA THR A 103 6.33 -4.38 4.95
C THR A 103 4.95 -4.96 5.18
N CYS A 104 4.23 -5.22 4.09
CA CYS A 104 2.98 -5.98 4.14
C CYS A 104 3.32 -7.46 4.17
N LEU A 105 2.87 -8.15 5.19
CA LEU A 105 3.04 -9.60 5.28
C LEU A 105 1.77 -10.25 4.74
N THR A 106 1.68 -10.36 3.41
CA THR A 106 0.48 -10.81 2.73
C THR A 106 0.14 -12.27 3.00
N GLU A 107 1.14 -13.07 3.38
CA GLU A 107 0.95 -14.47 3.70
C GLU A 107 0.45 -14.69 5.14
N HIS A 108 0.44 -13.64 5.94
CA HIS A 108 0.04 -13.72 7.34
C HIS A 108 -1.21 -12.89 7.55
N ARG A 109 -2.30 -13.54 7.89
CA ARG A 109 -3.58 -12.86 8.08
C ARG A 109 -3.78 -12.44 9.51
N ILE A 110 -4.56 -11.37 9.68
CA ILE A 110 -4.96 -10.92 11.00
C ILE A 110 -5.91 -11.97 11.58
N PRO A 111 -5.66 -12.43 12.84
CA PRO A 111 -6.59 -13.35 13.48
C PRO A 111 -8.00 -12.76 13.58
N GLN A 112 -8.99 -13.63 13.52
CA GLN A 112 -10.36 -13.19 13.67
C GLN A 112 -10.58 -12.65 15.08
N ILE A 113 -11.10 -11.44 15.17
CA ILE A 113 -11.33 -10.76 16.44
C ILE A 113 -12.84 -10.79 16.73
N ASN A 114 -13.19 -11.28 17.91
CA ASN A 114 -14.58 -11.28 18.34
C ASN A 114 -14.93 -9.93 18.96
N LEU A 115 -15.87 -9.24 18.34
CA LEU A 115 -16.37 -7.97 18.84
C LEU A 115 -17.63 -8.19 19.67
N PRO A 116 -17.97 -7.25 20.57
CA PRO A 116 -19.25 -7.31 21.24
C PRO A 116 -20.41 -7.33 20.26
N GLU A 117 -21.54 -7.90 20.69
CA GLU A 117 -22.74 -7.96 19.87
C GLU A 117 -23.16 -6.55 19.43
N LYS A 118 -23.60 -6.42 18.18
CA LYS A 118 -24.02 -5.16 17.56
C LYS A 118 -22.89 -4.20 17.20
N PHE A 119 -21.64 -4.60 17.40
CA PHE A 119 -20.49 -3.82 16.90
C PHE A 119 -20.23 -4.27 15.47
N ILE A 120 -20.22 -3.33 14.54
CA ILE A 120 -19.97 -3.62 13.12
C ILE A 120 -18.59 -3.07 12.73
N PRO A 121 -17.62 -3.94 12.46
CA PRO A 121 -16.29 -3.45 12.05
C PRO A 121 -16.33 -2.92 10.64
N GLU A 122 -15.72 -1.76 10.42
CA GLU A 122 -15.58 -1.18 9.08
C GLU A 122 -14.15 -1.33 8.58
N ASP A 123 -13.18 -1.31 9.48
CA ASP A 123 -11.78 -1.44 9.12
C ASP A 123 -11.02 -2.05 10.28
N VAL A 124 -9.98 -2.84 9.95
CA VAL A 124 -9.11 -3.43 10.95
C VAL A 124 -7.68 -3.26 10.47
N ASN A 125 -6.83 -2.74 11.33
CA ASN A 125 -5.41 -2.60 11.05
C ASN A 125 -4.62 -3.30 12.15
N MET A 126 -3.70 -4.17 11.75
CA MET A 126 -2.81 -4.81 12.71
C MET A 126 -1.36 -4.52 12.32
N LEU A 127 -0.65 -3.91 13.24
CA LEU A 127 0.74 -3.54 13.06
C LEU A 127 1.58 -4.23 14.10
N VAL A 128 2.64 -4.91 13.63
CA VAL A 128 3.63 -5.50 14.52
C VAL A 128 4.93 -4.71 14.35
N LYS A 129 5.50 -4.29 15.45
CA LYS A 129 6.78 -3.57 15.46
C LYS A 129 7.87 -4.46 16.03
N GLY A 130 9.02 -4.41 15.43
CA GLY A 130 10.14 -5.23 15.92
C GLY A 130 11.34 -5.10 15.00
N ILE A 131 12.08 -6.19 14.85
CA ILE A 131 13.30 -6.25 14.05
C ILE A 131 13.06 -7.17 12.86
N CYS A 132 13.27 -6.68 11.64
CA CYS A 132 13.07 -7.50 10.44
C CYS A 132 14.18 -8.52 10.28
N GLU A 133 13.98 -9.47 9.35
CA GLU A 133 14.94 -10.55 9.15
C GLU A 133 16.33 -10.04 8.73
N HIS A 134 16.38 -8.98 7.94
CA HIS A 134 17.66 -8.41 7.51
C HIS A 134 18.43 -7.75 8.66
N CYS A 135 17.71 -7.14 9.58
CA CYS A 135 18.32 -6.47 10.71
C CYS A 135 18.63 -7.42 11.88
N ASN A 136 18.08 -8.61 11.83
CA ASN A 136 18.25 -9.63 12.89
C ASN A 136 19.30 -10.67 12.51
N GLN A 137 20.30 -10.27 11.78
CA GLN A 137 21.39 -11.18 11.42
C GLN A 137 22.59 -10.97 12.33
#